data_0cc0e1589aaa5db866e97ca243d97717
#
_entry.id   0cc0e1589aaa5db866e97ca243d97717
#
_cell.length_a   1.000
_cell.length_b   1.000
_cell.length_c   1.000
_cell.angle_alpha   90.00
_cell.angle_beta   90.00
_cell.angle_gamma   90.00
#
_symmetry.space_group_name_H-M   'P 1'
#
loop_
_entity.id
_entity.type
_entity.pdbx_description
1 polymer ?
#
loop_
_entity_poly.entity_id
_entity_poly.type
_entity_poly.pdbx_seq_one_letter_code
_entity_poly.pdbx_strand_id
1 'polypeptide(L)'
;IGAGMMGNALAMVFAMSPDLNVTLRTRTLKDDRYDPIIAHLDIMVSRDVITGVQKEEVLSRITFETDLKKATENADFIIECAPEVMETKQDLFAEIENYCRKDAILATNTSVMSPTEIAAKCVNRERVVGAHFWNPGHLIPLVEVIKADYTSEEVGELTMDVLRKAGKKPV
;
A
#
# COMPACT_ATOMS: atom_id res chain seq x y z
N ILE A 1 3.31 -2.91 -2.62
CA ILE A 1 4.45 -3.32 -3.44
C ILE A 1 5.64 -2.43 -3.13
N GLY A 2 6.79 -3.03 -2.73
CA GLY A 2 8.02 -2.30 -2.35
C GLY A 2 8.19 -2.21 -0.83
N ALA A 3 9.16 -2.97 -0.28
CA ALA A 3 9.47 -3.02 1.16
C ALA A 3 10.56 -2.00 1.56
N GLY A 4 10.46 -0.78 1.01
CA GLY A 4 11.25 0.37 1.44
C GLY A 4 10.65 1.03 2.69
N MET A 5 11.15 2.22 3.03
CA MET A 5 10.68 3.00 4.19
C MET A 5 9.15 3.18 4.17
N MET A 6 8.59 3.68 3.07
CA MET A 6 7.14 3.88 2.96
C MET A 6 6.38 2.55 2.96
N GLY A 7 6.83 1.54 2.19
CA GLY A 7 6.15 0.25 2.13
C GLY A 7 6.04 -0.45 3.49
N ASN A 8 7.09 -0.43 4.31
CA ASN A 8 7.05 -0.96 5.68
C ASN A 8 6.10 -0.15 6.58
N ALA A 9 6.13 1.18 6.48
CA ALA A 9 5.22 2.04 7.24
C ALA A 9 3.76 1.80 6.85
N LEU A 10 3.46 1.69 5.55
CA LEU A 10 2.10 1.42 5.07
C LEU A 10 1.63 0.00 5.42
N ALA A 11 2.51 -1.01 5.33
CA ALA A 11 2.17 -2.36 5.76
C ALA A 11 1.71 -2.38 7.22
N MET A 12 2.43 -1.69 8.10
CA MET A 12 2.04 -1.52 9.50
C MET A 12 0.70 -0.77 9.63
N VAL A 13 0.53 0.35 8.92
CA VAL A 13 -0.70 1.16 8.98
C VAL A 13 -1.93 0.34 8.61
N PHE A 14 -1.88 -0.39 7.51
CA PHE A 14 -3.01 -1.23 7.09
C PHE A 14 -3.23 -2.40 8.06
N ALA A 15 -2.17 -3.05 8.55
CA ALA A 15 -2.27 -4.15 9.51
C ALA A 15 -2.74 -3.75 10.91
N MET A 16 -2.73 -2.44 11.26
CA MET A 16 -3.36 -1.93 12.49
C MET A 16 -4.88 -2.14 12.49
N SER A 17 -5.52 -2.18 11.33
CA SER A 17 -6.93 -2.53 11.22
C SER A 17 -7.13 -4.05 11.34
N PRO A 18 -8.02 -4.54 12.20
CA PRO A 18 -8.28 -5.98 12.36
C PRO A 18 -8.92 -6.61 11.10
N ASP A 19 -9.52 -5.79 10.26
CA ASP A 19 -10.25 -6.24 9.07
C ASP A 19 -9.35 -6.36 7.83
N LEU A 20 -8.07 -5.97 7.93
CA LEU A 20 -7.15 -5.91 6.80
C LEU A 20 -5.96 -6.85 6.99
N ASN A 21 -5.69 -7.68 5.98
CA ASN A 21 -4.48 -8.47 5.87
C ASN A 21 -3.55 -7.86 4.82
N VAL A 22 -2.25 -7.92 5.05
CA VAL A 22 -1.25 -7.25 4.22
C VAL A 22 -0.24 -8.25 3.68
N THR A 23 -0.08 -8.27 2.37
CA THR A 23 1.06 -8.92 1.72
C THR A 23 2.04 -7.85 1.26
N LEU A 24 3.22 -7.79 1.87
CA LEU A 24 4.28 -6.86 1.51
C LEU A 24 5.24 -7.51 0.52
N ARG A 25 5.16 -7.09 -0.74
CA ARG A 25 6.04 -7.62 -1.78
C ARG A 25 7.42 -6.98 -1.68
N THR A 26 8.46 -7.81 -1.58
CA THR A 26 9.87 -7.43 -1.61
C THR A 26 10.62 -8.18 -2.71
N ARG A 27 11.78 -7.67 -3.15
CA ARG A 27 12.61 -8.37 -4.14
C ARG A 27 13.37 -9.56 -3.54
N THR A 28 13.67 -9.49 -2.25
CA THR A 28 14.47 -10.51 -1.55
C THR A 28 13.93 -10.68 -0.14
N LEU A 29 13.73 -11.90 0.31
CA LEU A 29 13.43 -12.18 1.71
C LEU A 29 14.74 -12.16 2.51
N LYS A 30 14.77 -11.31 3.53
CA LYS A 30 15.84 -11.22 4.51
C LYS A 30 15.33 -11.72 5.86
N ASP A 31 16.20 -12.20 6.71
CA ASP A 31 15.83 -12.69 8.06
C ASP A 31 15.30 -11.54 8.93
N ASP A 32 15.87 -10.34 8.77
CA ASP A 32 15.53 -9.11 9.49
C ASP A 32 14.38 -8.30 8.85
N ARG A 33 13.62 -8.88 7.94
CA ARG A 33 12.58 -8.17 7.14
C ARG A 33 11.48 -7.50 7.98
N TYR A 34 11.22 -8.00 9.17
CA TYR A 34 10.25 -7.42 10.10
C TYR A 34 10.83 -6.31 10.98
N ASP A 35 12.15 -6.21 11.11
CA ASP A 35 12.80 -5.29 12.05
C ASP A 35 12.36 -3.82 11.90
N PRO A 36 12.19 -3.26 10.69
CA PRO A 36 11.71 -1.89 10.55
C PRO A 36 10.28 -1.68 11.10
N ILE A 37 9.42 -2.70 10.98
CA ILE A 37 8.05 -2.67 11.48
C ILE A 37 8.06 -2.87 13.00
N ILE A 38 8.81 -3.86 13.48
CA ILE A 38 8.97 -4.16 14.91
C ILE A 38 9.45 -2.93 15.67
N ALA A 39 10.48 -2.26 15.16
CA ALA A 39 11.04 -1.07 15.82
C ALA A 39 9.98 0.04 16.04
N HIS A 40 9.09 0.28 15.06
CA HIS A 40 8.01 1.25 15.22
C HIS A 40 6.94 0.77 16.20
N LEU A 41 6.56 -0.51 16.15
CA LEU A 41 5.58 -1.07 17.08
C LEU A 41 6.11 -1.08 18.51
N ASP A 42 7.41 -1.34 18.72
CA ASP A 42 8.04 -1.27 20.05
C ASP A 42 8.01 0.14 20.65
N ILE A 43 8.21 1.17 19.82
CA ILE A 43 8.02 2.56 20.25
C ILE A 43 6.57 2.81 20.67
N MET A 44 5.59 2.30 19.90
CA MET A 44 4.17 2.46 20.25
C MET A 44 3.82 1.74 21.55
N VAL A 45 4.36 0.54 21.79
CA VAL A 45 4.19 -0.19 23.06
C VAL A 45 4.84 0.57 24.21
N SER A 46 6.05 1.07 24.04
CA SER A 46 6.77 1.80 25.09
C SER A 46 6.10 3.13 25.50
N ARG A 47 5.20 3.63 24.66
CA ARG A 47 4.41 4.86 24.89
C ARG A 47 2.94 4.59 25.22
N ASP A 48 2.59 3.35 25.52
CA ASP A 48 1.22 2.91 25.85
C ASP A 48 0.18 3.25 24.77
N VAL A 49 0.61 3.37 23.51
CA VAL A 49 -0.29 3.59 22.35
C VAL A 49 -0.98 2.30 21.95
N ILE A 50 -0.24 1.18 22.03
CA ILE A 50 -0.75 -0.18 21.83
C ILE A 50 -0.18 -1.09 22.91
N THR A 51 -0.82 -2.23 23.12
CA THR A 51 -0.32 -3.30 24.02
C THR A 51 0.64 -4.24 23.27
N GLY A 52 1.43 -5.02 24.02
CA GLY A 52 2.24 -6.08 23.42
C GLY A 52 1.41 -7.12 22.67
N VAL A 53 0.19 -7.43 23.13
CA VAL A 53 -0.74 -8.33 22.44
C VAL A 53 -1.14 -7.74 21.08
N GLN A 54 -1.51 -6.47 21.05
CA GLN A 54 -1.86 -5.78 19.79
C GLN A 54 -0.68 -5.73 18.80
N LYS A 55 0.57 -5.57 19.30
CA LYS A 55 1.76 -5.68 18.47
C LYS A 55 1.84 -7.02 17.74
N GLU A 56 1.67 -8.14 18.48
CA GLU A 56 1.71 -9.47 17.87
C GLU A 56 0.56 -9.69 16.88
N GLU A 57 -0.62 -9.17 17.16
CA GLU A 57 -1.76 -9.21 16.22
C GLU A 57 -1.46 -8.45 14.93
N VAL A 58 -0.83 -7.27 15.01
CA VAL A 58 -0.41 -6.51 13.82
C VAL A 58 0.60 -7.30 13.00
N LEU A 59 1.62 -7.86 13.64
CA LEU A 59 2.64 -8.66 12.96
C LEU A 59 2.05 -9.90 12.30
N SER A 60 1.07 -10.55 12.93
CA SER A 60 0.41 -11.74 12.38
C SER A 60 -0.38 -11.47 11.09
N ARG A 61 -0.81 -10.24 10.87
CA ARG A 61 -1.52 -9.82 9.64
C ARG A 61 -0.61 -9.42 8.49
N ILE A 62 0.72 -9.41 8.70
CA ILE A 62 1.69 -9.03 7.66
C ILE A 62 2.43 -10.26 7.17
N THR A 63 2.37 -10.52 5.87
CA THR A 63 3.17 -11.54 5.20
C THR A 63 4.10 -10.89 4.19
N PHE A 64 5.29 -11.50 3.99
CA PHE A 64 6.24 -11.05 2.95
C PHE A 64 6.24 -12.04 1.79
N GLU A 65 6.21 -11.52 0.58
CA GLU A 65 6.26 -12.31 -0.65
C GLU A 65 7.27 -11.73 -1.65
N THR A 66 7.96 -12.57 -2.39
CA THR A 66 8.88 -12.15 -3.46
C THR A 66 8.26 -12.25 -4.84
N ASP A 67 7.38 -13.19 -5.05
CA ASP A 67 6.67 -13.40 -6.30
C ASP A 67 5.56 -12.34 -6.45
N LEU A 68 5.60 -11.59 -7.56
CA LEU A 68 4.64 -10.52 -7.80
C LEU A 68 3.23 -11.06 -7.99
N LYS A 69 3.08 -12.18 -8.72
CA LYS A 69 1.78 -12.79 -8.96
C LYS A 69 1.15 -13.22 -7.65
N LYS A 70 1.86 -14.00 -6.81
CA LYS A 70 1.36 -14.46 -5.51
C LYS A 70 0.99 -13.30 -4.59
N ALA A 71 1.75 -12.19 -4.65
CA ALA A 71 1.48 -11.01 -3.84
C ALA A 71 0.22 -10.25 -4.27
N THR A 72 -0.23 -10.40 -5.53
CA THR A 72 -1.29 -9.55 -6.10
C THR A 72 -2.55 -10.29 -6.54
N GLU A 73 -2.49 -11.58 -6.83
CA GLU A 73 -3.60 -12.34 -7.44
C GLU A 73 -4.90 -12.37 -6.62
N ASN A 74 -4.80 -12.24 -5.28
CA ASN A 74 -5.94 -12.24 -4.37
C ASN A 74 -6.14 -10.88 -3.66
N ALA A 75 -5.39 -9.84 -4.05
CA ALA A 75 -5.48 -8.53 -3.41
C ALA A 75 -6.70 -7.75 -3.93
N ASP A 76 -7.41 -7.09 -3.02
CA ASP A 76 -8.51 -6.18 -3.34
C ASP A 76 -7.99 -4.75 -3.59
N PHE A 77 -6.92 -4.36 -2.88
CA PHE A 77 -6.29 -3.05 -2.95
C PHE A 77 -4.76 -3.23 -3.00
N ILE A 78 -4.13 -2.69 -4.03
CA ILE A 78 -2.68 -2.80 -4.25
C ILE A 78 -2.11 -1.39 -4.24
N ILE A 79 -1.17 -1.11 -3.30
CA ILE A 79 -0.48 0.16 -3.24
C ILE A 79 1.00 0.00 -3.61
N GLU A 80 1.46 0.82 -4.53
CA GLU A 80 2.82 0.80 -5.06
C GLU A 80 3.67 1.87 -4.35
N CYS A 81 4.83 1.46 -3.84
CA CYS A 81 5.88 2.26 -3.20
C CYS A 81 7.25 1.96 -3.83
N ALA A 82 7.31 1.75 -5.15
CA ALA A 82 8.54 1.53 -5.90
C ALA A 82 9.31 2.85 -6.10
N PRO A 83 10.57 2.81 -6.57
CA PRO A 83 11.32 4.02 -6.86
C PRO A 83 10.61 4.96 -7.83
N GLU A 84 10.85 6.27 -7.68
CA GLU A 84 10.23 7.33 -8.50
C GLU A 84 10.85 7.38 -9.91
N VAL A 85 10.58 6.34 -10.70
CA VAL A 85 10.96 6.21 -12.12
C VAL A 85 9.72 5.84 -12.92
N MET A 86 9.27 6.72 -13.80
CA MET A 86 8.01 6.59 -14.55
C MET A 86 7.91 5.25 -15.28
N GLU A 87 8.90 4.91 -16.08
CA GLU A 87 8.90 3.66 -16.85
C GLU A 87 8.78 2.42 -15.93
N THR A 88 9.49 2.42 -14.80
CA THR A 88 9.42 1.33 -13.80
C THR A 88 8.01 1.20 -13.24
N LYS A 89 7.33 2.31 -12.93
CA LYS A 89 5.97 2.30 -12.41
C LYS A 89 4.98 1.84 -13.48
N GLN A 90 5.11 2.32 -14.71
CA GLN A 90 4.26 1.92 -15.84
C GLN A 90 4.38 0.40 -16.13
N ASP A 91 5.59 -0.12 -16.17
CA ASP A 91 5.83 -1.55 -16.40
C ASP A 91 5.28 -2.40 -15.25
N LEU A 92 5.51 -1.95 -14.01
CA LEU A 92 5.01 -2.64 -12.82
C LEU A 92 3.47 -2.66 -12.78
N PHE A 93 2.79 -1.56 -13.09
CA PHE A 93 1.33 -1.50 -13.12
C PHE A 93 0.76 -2.41 -14.21
N ALA A 94 1.34 -2.40 -15.41
CA ALA A 94 0.94 -3.30 -16.48
C ALA A 94 1.18 -4.78 -16.13
N GLU A 95 2.26 -5.10 -15.43
CA GLU A 95 2.55 -6.45 -14.97
C GLU A 95 1.58 -6.90 -13.88
N ILE A 96 1.31 -6.05 -12.86
CA ILE A 96 0.33 -6.31 -11.81
C ILE A 96 -1.06 -6.58 -12.40
N GLU A 97 -1.46 -5.79 -13.38
CA GLU A 97 -2.76 -5.93 -14.05
C GLU A 97 -2.98 -7.32 -14.66
N ASN A 98 -1.92 -8.00 -15.11
CA ASN A 98 -2.02 -9.34 -15.65
C ASN A 98 -2.26 -10.43 -14.58
N TYR A 99 -1.99 -10.13 -13.31
CA TYR A 99 -2.04 -11.11 -12.23
C TYR A 99 -3.18 -10.86 -11.26
N CYS A 100 -3.50 -9.61 -10.98
CA CYS A 100 -4.51 -9.26 -9.99
C CYS A 100 -5.94 -9.46 -10.50
N ARG A 101 -6.88 -9.45 -9.58
CA ARG A 101 -8.31 -9.45 -9.88
C ARG A 101 -8.68 -8.25 -10.74
N LYS A 102 -9.71 -8.40 -11.57
CA LYS A 102 -10.18 -7.33 -12.47
C LYS A 102 -10.78 -6.14 -11.72
N ASP A 103 -11.31 -6.38 -10.53
CA ASP A 103 -11.92 -5.39 -9.64
C ASP A 103 -10.94 -4.83 -8.59
N ALA A 104 -9.68 -5.30 -8.55
CA ALA A 104 -8.66 -4.79 -7.65
C ALA A 104 -8.30 -3.33 -7.97
N ILE A 105 -8.22 -2.49 -6.95
CA ILE A 105 -7.78 -1.09 -7.09
C ILE A 105 -6.25 -1.05 -7.13
N LEU A 106 -5.70 -0.32 -8.08
CA LEU A 106 -4.27 -0.10 -8.24
C LEU A 106 -3.91 1.33 -7.81
N ALA A 107 -3.32 1.47 -6.63
CA ALA A 107 -2.93 2.76 -6.09
C ALA A 107 -1.42 2.99 -6.21
N THR A 108 -1.01 4.22 -6.46
CA THR A 108 0.40 4.65 -6.38
C THR A 108 0.60 5.62 -5.23
N ASN A 109 1.71 5.47 -4.50
CA ASN A 109 2.10 6.39 -3.43
C ASN A 109 3.09 7.46 -3.91
N THR A 110 3.18 7.70 -5.20
CA THR A 110 4.06 8.74 -5.76
C THR A 110 3.72 10.12 -5.22
N SER A 111 4.74 10.94 -5.01
CA SER A 111 4.59 12.34 -4.56
C SER A 111 4.55 13.34 -5.72
N VAL A 112 5.01 12.95 -6.92
CA VAL A 112 5.29 13.91 -8.01
C VAL A 112 4.82 13.45 -9.38
N MET A 113 4.52 12.16 -9.57
CA MET A 113 4.16 11.64 -10.88
C MET A 113 2.64 11.59 -11.05
N SER A 114 2.17 11.88 -12.25
CA SER A 114 0.76 11.80 -12.60
C SER A 114 0.28 10.33 -12.58
N PRO A 115 -0.77 9.98 -11.81
CA PRO A 115 -1.38 8.66 -11.90
C PRO A 115 -1.90 8.35 -13.31
N THR A 116 -2.30 9.35 -14.07
CA THR A 116 -2.72 9.23 -15.48
C THR A 116 -1.58 8.69 -16.36
N GLU A 117 -0.36 9.23 -16.17
CA GLU A 117 0.82 8.78 -16.92
C GLU A 117 1.30 7.41 -16.45
N ILE A 118 1.24 7.12 -15.13
CA ILE A 118 1.57 5.80 -14.59
C ILE A 118 0.66 4.73 -15.20
N ALA A 119 -0.63 5.02 -15.39
CA ALA A 119 -1.60 4.11 -16.00
C ALA A 119 -1.42 3.91 -17.52
N ALA A 120 -0.47 4.58 -18.17
CA ALA A 120 -0.38 4.61 -19.64
C ALA A 120 -0.28 3.23 -20.29
N LYS A 121 0.36 2.25 -19.64
CA LYS A 121 0.51 0.87 -20.14
C LYS A 121 -0.59 -0.08 -19.64
N CYS A 122 -1.51 0.37 -18.79
CA CYS A 122 -2.64 -0.43 -18.31
C CYS A 122 -3.75 -0.48 -19.36
N VAL A 123 -4.48 -1.59 -19.39
CA VAL A 123 -5.70 -1.77 -20.20
C VAL A 123 -6.90 -1.17 -19.47
N ASN A 124 -7.10 -1.52 -18.19
CA ASN A 124 -8.21 -1.03 -17.34
C ASN A 124 -7.74 0.14 -16.47
N ARG A 125 -7.59 1.31 -17.07
CA ARG A 125 -7.06 2.51 -16.41
C ARG A 125 -7.99 3.10 -15.37
N GLU A 126 -9.27 2.82 -15.45
CA GLU A 126 -10.33 3.33 -14.56
C GLU A 126 -10.15 2.95 -13.09
N ARG A 127 -9.37 1.88 -12.81
CA ARG A 127 -9.08 1.41 -11.46
C ARG A 127 -7.73 1.91 -10.89
N VAL A 128 -7.03 2.77 -11.63
CA VAL A 128 -5.76 3.36 -11.18
C VAL A 128 -6.03 4.68 -10.46
N VAL A 129 -5.41 4.87 -9.31
CA VAL A 129 -5.60 6.04 -8.44
C VAL A 129 -4.30 6.40 -7.72
N GLY A 130 -4.10 7.66 -7.40
CA GLY A 130 -3.08 8.09 -6.46
C GLY A 130 -3.59 7.97 -5.02
N ALA A 131 -2.74 7.43 -4.14
CA ALA A 131 -2.97 7.43 -2.69
C ALA A 131 -1.68 7.88 -2.02
N HIS A 132 -1.48 9.19 -1.97
CA HIS A 132 -0.25 9.80 -1.50
C HIS A 132 -0.25 9.96 0.02
N PHE A 133 0.57 9.14 0.67
CA PHE A 133 0.83 9.20 2.11
C PHE A 133 2.01 10.11 2.40
N TRP A 134 1.84 10.98 3.37
CA TRP A 134 2.91 11.82 3.89
C TRP A 134 3.84 11.03 4.81
N ASN A 135 5.14 11.31 4.74
CA ASN A 135 6.13 10.69 5.60
C ASN A 135 6.27 11.48 6.93
N PRO A 136 6.20 10.81 8.10
CA PRO A 136 6.06 9.37 8.36
C PRO A 136 4.61 8.86 8.21
N GLY A 137 4.41 7.85 7.35
CA GLY A 137 3.09 7.34 7.00
C GLY A 137 2.24 6.84 8.18
N HIS A 138 2.87 6.39 9.25
CA HIS A 138 2.19 5.92 10.46
C HIS A 138 1.77 7.05 11.42
N LEU A 139 2.38 8.24 11.33
CA LEU A 139 2.07 9.37 12.22
C LEU A 139 1.11 10.36 11.57
N ILE A 140 1.24 10.61 10.27
CA ILE A 140 0.42 11.60 9.58
C ILE A 140 -0.89 10.95 9.15
N PRO A 141 -2.06 11.47 9.61
CA PRO A 141 -3.35 10.88 9.26
C PRO A 141 -3.78 11.20 7.83
N LEU A 142 -3.32 12.32 7.27
CA LEU A 142 -3.71 12.78 5.93
C LEU A 142 -3.22 11.83 4.85
N VAL A 143 -4.11 11.51 3.90
CA VAL A 143 -3.78 10.85 2.63
C VAL A 143 -4.51 11.58 1.51
N GLU A 144 -3.78 11.99 0.49
CA GLU A 144 -4.35 12.62 -0.70
C GLU A 144 -4.77 11.55 -1.70
N VAL A 145 -6.06 11.52 -2.04
CA VAL A 145 -6.60 10.64 -3.07
C VAL A 145 -6.66 11.40 -4.38
N ILE A 146 -5.81 11.02 -5.34
CA ILE A 146 -5.62 11.74 -6.59
C ILE A 146 -6.18 10.88 -7.73
N LYS A 147 -7.33 11.29 -8.29
CA LYS A 147 -7.90 10.60 -9.44
C LYS A 147 -7.06 10.88 -10.68
N ALA A 148 -6.73 9.82 -11.43
CA ALA A 148 -6.25 9.93 -12.80
C ALA A 148 -7.41 10.39 -13.71
N ASP A 149 -7.11 10.80 -14.93
CA ASP A 149 -8.16 11.22 -15.90
C ASP A 149 -9.19 10.12 -16.18
N TYR A 150 -8.82 8.87 -15.95
CA TYR A 150 -9.67 7.70 -16.22
C TYR A 150 -10.23 7.06 -14.94
N THR A 151 -9.81 7.49 -13.74
CA THR A 151 -10.26 6.89 -12.49
C THR A 151 -11.78 7.04 -12.35
N SER A 152 -12.48 5.91 -12.17
CA SER A 152 -13.93 5.95 -11.94
C SER A 152 -14.26 6.57 -10.58
N GLU A 153 -15.45 7.18 -10.46
CA GLU A 153 -15.92 7.73 -9.17
C GLU A 153 -15.97 6.63 -8.09
N GLU A 154 -16.45 5.44 -8.46
CA GLU A 154 -16.52 4.28 -7.57
C GLU A 154 -15.13 3.90 -7.02
N VAL A 155 -14.09 3.87 -7.85
CA VAL A 155 -12.72 3.58 -7.42
C VAL A 155 -12.21 4.65 -6.46
N GLY A 156 -12.52 5.92 -6.72
CA GLY A 156 -12.20 7.02 -5.81
C GLY A 156 -12.84 6.83 -4.43
N GLU A 157 -14.14 6.56 -4.38
CA GLU A 157 -14.89 6.34 -3.15
C GLU A 157 -14.40 5.09 -2.38
N LEU A 158 -14.23 3.96 -3.06
CA LEU A 158 -13.70 2.73 -2.45
C LEU A 158 -12.30 2.93 -1.89
N THR A 159 -11.45 3.71 -2.59
CA THR A 159 -10.11 4.08 -2.08
C THR A 159 -10.23 4.86 -0.77
N MET A 160 -11.11 5.87 -0.72
CA MET A 160 -11.38 6.64 0.49
C MET A 160 -11.82 5.73 1.65
N ASP A 161 -12.68 4.75 1.38
CA ASP A 161 -13.21 3.84 2.40
C ASP A 161 -12.13 2.89 2.94
N VAL A 162 -11.29 2.32 2.06
CA VAL A 162 -10.14 1.49 2.48
C VAL A 162 -9.19 2.29 3.37
N LEU A 163 -8.89 3.53 3.00
CA LEU A 163 -8.02 4.40 3.77
C LEU A 163 -8.62 4.79 5.13
N ARG A 164 -9.94 5.03 5.20
CA ARG A 164 -10.65 5.26 6.49
C ARG A 164 -10.59 4.02 7.38
N LYS A 165 -10.78 2.81 6.83
CA LYS A 165 -10.60 1.54 7.57
C LYS A 165 -9.19 1.39 8.13
N ALA A 166 -8.17 1.85 7.40
CA ALA A 166 -6.79 1.89 7.87
C ALA A 166 -6.51 3.03 8.87
N GLY A 167 -7.54 3.73 9.37
CA GLY A 167 -7.43 4.81 10.36
C GLY A 167 -6.91 6.13 9.81
N LYS A 168 -6.95 6.34 8.49
CA LYS A 168 -6.51 7.56 7.82
C LYS A 168 -7.65 8.55 7.60
N LYS A 169 -7.28 9.78 7.27
CA LYS A 169 -8.18 10.88 6.87
C LYS A 169 -7.90 11.22 5.40
N PRO A 170 -8.50 10.47 4.46
CA PRO A 170 -8.33 10.75 3.04
C PRO A 170 -9.09 12.00 2.62
N VAL A 171 -8.52 12.75 1.67
CA VAL A 171 -9.08 13.96 1.05
C VAL A 171 -8.97 13.88 -0.45
#